data_8487be9182d78f16f18c15b364189909
#
_entry.id   8487be9182d78f16f18c15b364189909
#
_cell.length_a   1.000
_cell.length_b   1.000
_cell.length_c   1.000
_cell.angle_alpha   90.00
_cell.angle_beta   90.00
_cell.angle_gamma   90.00
#
_symmetry.space_group_name_H-M   'P 1'
#
loop_
_entity.id
_entity.type
_entity.pdbx_description
1 polymer ?
#
loop_
_entity_poly.entity_id
_entity_poly.type
_entity_poly.pdbx_seq_one_letter_code
_entity_poly.pdbx_strand_id
1 'polypeptide(L)'
;MKRNYVYFLFTYLLTFVVSGCDTDIEPEVIQAANTYNEEYYQNLREYKKTDHAICFGWYAGYTSEASPSQGLHFTGLPDSLDIVSLWSGIPSNNPAYVETSYYNERYLPTAYEEMNYIRTVKGTRVVMCTICRIGSTEFPKTDAGIEAYALHLARCVLRNDLDGLDLDYEPEGDWLQNDNF
;
A
#
# COMPACT_ATOMS: atom_id res chain seq x y z
N MET A 1 45.30 49.92 19.84
CA MET A 1 43.83 49.96 20.01
C MET A 1 43.05 49.29 18.87
N LYS A 2 43.41 49.37 17.61
CA LYS A 2 42.63 48.76 16.48
C LYS A 2 42.56 47.24 16.49
N ARG A 3 43.50 46.49 17.08
CA ARG A 3 43.57 45.02 17.08
C ARG A 3 42.52 44.37 18.02
N ASN A 4 42.15 45.04 19.09
CA ASN A 4 41.18 44.48 20.05
C ASN A 4 39.73 44.57 19.55
N TYR A 5 39.38 45.52 18.69
CA TYR A 5 38.04 45.62 18.09
C TYR A 5 37.78 44.53 17.09
N VAL A 6 38.81 44.05 16.38
CA VAL A 6 38.65 42.92 15.42
C VAL A 6 38.32 41.61 16.14
N TYR A 7 38.95 41.36 17.31
CA TYR A 7 38.63 40.17 18.11
C TYR A 7 37.22 40.26 18.73
N PHE A 8 36.81 41.44 19.20
CA PHE A 8 35.46 41.67 19.70
C PHE A 8 34.40 41.48 18.61
N LEU A 9 34.64 41.96 17.41
CA LEU A 9 33.75 41.81 16.28
C LEU A 9 33.65 40.30 15.84
N PHE A 10 34.78 39.61 15.85
CA PHE A 10 34.85 38.20 15.51
C PHE A 10 34.15 37.33 16.56
N THR A 11 34.31 37.62 17.85
CA THR A 11 33.62 36.89 18.93
C THR A 11 32.11 37.16 18.89
N TYR A 12 31.69 38.40 18.59
CA TYR A 12 30.27 38.74 18.44
C TYR A 12 29.63 38.08 17.22
N LEU A 13 30.38 37.98 16.12
CA LEU A 13 29.89 37.27 14.90
C LEU A 13 29.80 35.75 15.13
N LEU A 14 30.72 35.17 15.92
CA LEU A 14 30.73 33.74 16.25
C LEU A 14 29.57 33.37 17.17
N THR A 15 29.14 34.25 18.08
CA THR A 15 27.99 34.00 18.95
C THR A 15 26.66 34.04 18.20
N PHE A 16 26.55 34.77 17.09
CA PHE A 16 25.35 34.76 16.25
C PHE A 16 25.21 33.51 15.36
N VAL A 17 26.33 32.84 15.07
CA VAL A 17 26.31 31.62 14.21
C VAL A 17 25.89 30.37 15.00
N VAL A 18 25.99 30.41 16.35
CA VAL A 18 25.67 29.24 17.20
C VAL A 18 24.24 29.28 17.78
N SER A 19 23.48 30.37 17.58
CA SER A 19 22.12 30.50 18.11
C SER A 19 21.02 30.29 17.06
N GLY A 20 21.36 29.65 15.97
CA GLY A 20 20.39 29.45 14.90
C GLY A 20 20.32 28.01 14.47
N CYS A 21 19.73 27.17 15.26
CA CYS A 21 18.91 26.00 14.88
C CYS A 21 18.35 25.44 16.20
N ASP A 22 17.29 26.06 16.64
CA ASP A 22 16.37 25.36 17.51
C ASP A 22 15.70 24.31 16.63
N THR A 23 16.35 23.14 16.52
CA THR A 23 15.73 21.96 15.97
C THR A 23 14.97 21.28 17.11
N ASP A 24 14.04 21.99 17.71
CA ASP A 24 12.91 21.32 18.30
C ASP A 24 12.15 20.70 17.14
N ILE A 25 12.61 19.51 16.76
CA ILE A 25 11.76 18.56 16.04
C ILE A 25 10.68 18.25 17.09
N GLU A 26 9.60 19.03 17.06
CA GLU A 26 8.39 18.61 17.75
C GLU A 26 8.13 17.20 17.21
N PRO A 27 8.05 16.18 18.09
CA PRO A 27 7.76 14.84 17.63
C PRO A 27 6.46 14.97 16.82
N GLU A 28 6.52 14.63 15.55
CA GLU A 28 5.33 14.61 14.69
C GLU A 28 4.28 13.83 15.46
N VAL A 29 3.19 14.50 15.84
CA VAL A 29 2.12 13.86 16.59
C VAL A 29 1.63 12.76 15.67
N ILE A 30 1.95 11.50 16.00
CA ILE A 30 1.45 10.35 15.27
C ILE A 30 -0.07 10.50 15.30
N GLN A 31 -0.64 10.86 14.18
CA GLN A 31 -2.08 11.02 14.06
C GLN A 31 -2.67 9.61 14.13
N ALA A 32 -3.27 9.28 15.27
CA ALA A 32 -3.96 8.02 15.41
C ALA A 32 -5.06 7.92 14.33
N ALA A 33 -5.24 6.72 13.78
CA ALA A 33 -6.35 6.47 12.88
C ALA A 33 -7.67 6.86 13.56
N ASN A 34 -8.56 7.55 12.82
CA ASN A 34 -9.89 7.84 13.32
C ASN A 34 -10.64 6.52 13.57
N THR A 35 -11.08 6.33 14.79
CA THR A 35 -11.92 5.19 15.17
C THR A 35 -13.31 5.68 15.56
N TYR A 36 -14.31 4.95 15.11
CA TYR A 36 -15.70 5.22 15.40
C TYR A 36 -16.30 4.09 16.25
N ASN A 37 -17.54 4.24 16.69
CA ASN A 37 -18.24 3.19 17.43
C ASN A 37 -18.70 2.06 16.49
N GLU A 38 -19.09 0.91 17.05
CA GLU A 38 -19.52 -0.26 16.27
C GLU A 38 -20.78 0.02 15.43
N GLU A 39 -21.69 0.85 15.89
CA GLU A 39 -22.88 1.24 15.13
C GLU A 39 -22.52 1.94 13.81
N TYR A 40 -21.51 2.83 13.84
CA TYR A 40 -20.99 3.47 12.63
C TYR A 40 -20.46 2.43 11.64
N TYR A 41 -19.61 1.51 12.10
CA TYR A 41 -19.03 0.50 11.22
C TYR A 41 -20.06 -0.51 10.71
N GLN A 42 -21.06 -0.84 11.51
CA GLN A 42 -22.18 -1.66 11.04
C GLN A 42 -22.93 -0.96 9.91
N ASN A 43 -23.27 0.31 10.07
CA ASN A 43 -23.95 1.10 9.04
C ASN A 43 -23.09 1.23 7.78
N LEU A 44 -21.77 1.43 7.92
CA LEU A 44 -20.83 1.48 6.82
C LEU A 44 -20.82 0.16 6.03
N ARG A 45 -20.73 -0.98 6.71
CA ARG A 45 -20.77 -2.31 6.07
C ARG A 45 -22.10 -2.58 5.36
N GLU A 46 -23.22 -2.15 5.94
CA GLU A 46 -24.53 -2.28 5.30
C GLU A 46 -24.64 -1.36 4.07
N TYR A 47 -24.16 -0.11 4.17
CA TYR A 47 -24.11 0.80 3.03
C TYR A 47 -23.31 0.20 1.85
N LYS A 48 -22.14 -0.37 2.11
CA LYS A 48 -21.29 -0.99 1.07
C LYS A 48 -21.92 -2.21 0.39
N LYS A 49 -23.00 -2.77 0.92
CA LYS A 49 -23.80 -3.85 0.29
C LYS A 49 -24.91 -3.33 -0.60
N THR A 50 -25.24 -2.03 -0.52
CA THR A 50 -26.30 -1.43 -1.33
C THR A 50 -25.81 -1.15 -2.76
N ASP A 51 -26.73 -0.82 -3.66
CA ASP A 51 -26.40 -0.27 -4.98
C ASP A 51 -25.96 1.20 -4.82
N HIS A 52 -24.68 1.47 -5.10
CA HIS A 52 -24.08 2.80 -4.99
C HIS A 52 -22.87 2.93 -5.93
N ALA A 53 -22.35 4.15 -6.09
CA ALA A 53 -21.12 4.39 -6.86
C ALA A 53 -19.92 3.77 -6.14
N ILE A 54 -19.22 2.83 -6.79
CA ILE A 54 -18.08 2.12 -6.23
C ILE A 54 -16.84 3.01 -6.25
N CYS A 55 -16.20 3.19 -5.10
CA CYS A 55 -14.91 3.81 -4.96
C CYS A 55 -13.82 2.73 -4.97
N PHE A 56 -12.97 2.76 -6.02
CA PHE A 56 -11.85 1.83 -6.19
C PHE A 56 -10.53 2.61 -6.16
N GLY A 57 -9.48 2.01 -5.57
CA GLY A 57 -8.16 2.63 -5.56
C GLY A 57 -7.02 1.64 -5.45
N TRP A 58 -5.89 1.97 -6.11
CA TRP A 58 -4.62 1.28 -5.92
C TRP A 58 -3.91 1.82 -4.69
N TYR A 59 -3.27 0.92 -3.95
CA TYR A 59 -2.53 1.29 -2.76
C TYR A 59 -1.20 0.52 -2.65
N ALA A 60 -0.13 1.24 -2.33
CA ALA A 60 1.22 0.71 -2.19
C ALA A 60 1.92 1.15 -0.89
N GLY A 61 1.34 2.09 -0.15
CA GLY A 61 1.95 2.73 1.03
C GLY A 61 2.27 1.75 2.15
N TYR A 62 1.54 0.66 2.27
CA TYR A 62 1.67 -0.35 3.33
C TYR A 62 3.03 -1.06 3.41
N THR A 63 3.92 -0.87 2.45
CA THR A 63 5.29 -1.39 2.51
C THR A 63 6.18 -0.66 3.51
N SER A 64 5.73 0.46 4.03
CA SER A 64 6.44 1.30 5.01
C SER A 64 5.92 1.07 6.43
N GLU A 65 5.87 -0.18 6.88
CA GLU A 65 5.26 -0.62 8.15
C GLU A 65 5.67 0.16 9.40
N ALA A 66 6.87 0.72 9.42
CA ALA A 66 7.38 1.52 10.55
C ALA A 66 7.10 3.03 10.42
N SER A 67 6.36 3.44 9.39
CA SER A 67 6.08 4.87 9.18
C SER A 67 5.11 5.41 10.23
N PRO A 68 5.32 6.62 10.76
CA PRO A 68 4.34 7.29 11.60
C PRO A 68 3.16 7.88 10.80
N SER A 69 3.26 7.93 9.48
CA SER A 69 2.25 8.54 8.62
C SER A 69 1.07 7.61 8.39
N GLN A 70 -0.13 8.03 8.77
CA GLN A 70 -1.36 7.28 8.52
C GLN A 70 -1.63 7.01 7.03
N GLY A 71 -1.16 7.87 6.13
CA GLY A 71 -1.28 7.66 4.68
C GLY A 71 -0.49 6.45 4.16
N LEU A 72 0.39 5.87 4.99
CA LEU A 72 1.18 4.67 4.69
C LEU A 72 0.66 3.41 5.41
N HIS A 73 -0.55 3.49 6.00
CA HIS A 73 -1.22 2.40 6.70
C HIS A 73 -2.61 2.14 6.13
N PHE A 74 -3.06 0.90 6.10
CA PHE A 74 -4.43 0.56 5.66
C PHE A 74 -5.50 1.22 6.55
N THR A 75 -5.23 1.36 7.84
CA THR A 75 -6.13 2.03 8.79
C THR A 75 -6.38 3.50 8.45
N GLY A 76 -5.44 4.15 7.75
CA GLY A 76 -5.56 5.53 7.26
C GLY A 76 -6.35 5.68 5.96
N LEU A 77 -6.72 4.59 5.30
CA LEU A 77 -7.53 4.65 4.09
C LEU A 77 -8.95 5.15 4.38
N PRO A 78 -9.54 5.95 3.46
CA PRO A 78 -10.89 6.48 3.62
C PRO A 78 -11.93 5.38 3.80
N ASP A 79 -12.90 5.60 4.68
CA ASP A 79 -14.01 4.67 4.92
C ASP A 79 -14.92 4.50 3.70
N SER A 80 -14.95 5.52 2.82
CA SER A 80 -15.68 5.49 1.55
C SER A 80 -15.05 4.58 0.48
N LEU A 81 -13.82 4.04 0.72
CA LEU A 81 -13.18 3.14 -0.22
C LEU A 81 -13.83 1.76 -0.15
N ASP A 82 -14.41 1.31 -1.27
CA ASP A 82 -15.10 0.02 -1.38
C ASP A 82 -14.15 -1.10 -1.74
N ILE A 83 -13.21 -0.82 -2.61
CA ILE A 83 -12.23 -1.81 -3.09
C ILE A 83 -10.84 -1.18 -3.08
N VAL A 84 -9.90 -1.86 -2.44
CA VAL A 84 -8.48 -1.53 -2.51
C VAL A 84 -7.73 -2.60 -3.29
N SER A 85 -6.94 -2.18 -4.27
CA SER A 85 -6.07 -3.03 -5.06
C SER A 85 -4.63 -2.95 -4.54
N LEU A 86 -4.05 -4.09 -4.21
CA LEU A 86 -2.71 -4.23 -3.63
C LEU A 86 -1.64 -4.08 -4.72
N TRP A 87 -1.02 -2.90 -4.80
CA TRP A 87 -0.01 -2.62 -5.84
C TRP A 87 1.38 -3.21 -5.56
N SER A 88 1.71 -3.52 -4.30
CA SER A 88 3.07 -3.89 -3.87
C SER A 88 3.17 -5.28 -3.23
N GLY A 89 2.42 -6.22 -3.75
CA GLY A 89 2.39 -7.59 -3.23
C GLY A 89 1.35 -7.79 -2.12
N ILE A 90 1.18 -9.03 -1.71
CA ILE A 90 0.17 -9.43 -0.74
C ILE A 90 0.78 -9.46 0.65
N PRO A 91 0.34 -8.62 1.61
CA PRO A 91 0.84 -8.68 2.98
C PRO A 91 0.58 -10.03 3.63
N SER A 92 1.56 -10.53 4.36
CA SER A 92 1.47 -11.78 5.12
C SER A 92 2.16 -11.65 6.47
N ASN A 93 1.65 -12.32 7.48
CA ASN A 93 2.29 -12.46 8.79
C ASN A 93 3.18 -13.72 8.89
N ASN A 94 3.34 -14.47 7.80
CA ASN A 94 4.20 -15.65 7.77
C ASN A 94 5.64 -15.27 7.41
N PRO A 95 6.63 -15.41 8.32
CA PRO A 95 8.01 -15.02 8.05
C PRO A 95 8.72 -15.90 7.01
N ALA A 96 8.11 -17.01 6.59
CA ALA A 96 8.63 -17.82 5.49
C ALA A 96 8.38 -17.19 4.10
N TYR A 97 7.51 -16.17 4.02
CA TYR A 97 7.22 -15.47 2.77
C TYR A 97 8.22 -14.34 2.56
N VAL A 98 8.86 -14.37 1.41
CA VAL A 98 9.82 -13.37 0.96
C VAL A 98 9.32 -12.70 -0.31
N GLU A 99 9.89 -11.54 -0.64
CA GLU A 99 9.47 -10.74 -1.81
C GLU A 99 9.49 -11.49 -3.16
N THR A 100 10.26 -12.56 -3.25
CA THR A 100 10.36 -13.41 -4.45
C THR A 100 9.35 -14.56 -4.46
N SER A 101 8.39 -14.55 -3.55
CA SER A 101 7.36 -15.57 -3.50
C SER A 101 6.64 -15.70 -4.85
N TYR A 102 6.44 -16.92 -5.29
CA TYR A 102 5.69 -17.25 -6.50
C TYR A 102 4.26 -16.69 -6.48
N TYR A 103 3.67 -16.55 -5.30
CA TYR A 103 2.32 -16.03 -5.10
C TYR A 103 2.28 -14.53 -4.78
N ASN A 104 3.37 -13.81 -5.00
CA ASN A 104 3.49 -12.37 -4.72
C ASN A 104 3.25 -11.98 -3.25
N GLU A 105 3.51 -12.90 -2.32
CA GLU A 105 3.36 -12.70 -0.89
C GLU A 105 4.61 -12.03 -0.30
N ARG A 106 4.41 -11.13 0.65
CA ARG A 106 5.49 -10.42 1.35
C ARG A 106 5.28 -10.50 2.86
N TYR A 107 6.37 -10.69 3.60
CA TYR A 107 6.32 -10.64 5.05
C TYR A 107 6.18 -9.18 5.51
N LEU A 108 4.96 -8.76 5.78
CA LEU A 108 4.55 -7.42 6.21
C LEU A 108 3.48 -7.59 7.31
N PRO A 109 3.88 -7.97 8.54
CA PRO A 109 2.92 -8.36 9.59
C PRO A 109 1.98 -7.23 10.00
N THR A 110 2.46 -5.99 10.13
CA THR A 110 1.61 -4.84 10.46
C THR A 110 0.57 -4.59 9.36
N ALA A 111 1.01 -4.55 8.09
CA ALA A 111 0.11 -4.37 6.97
C ALA A 111 -0.92 -5.51 6.85
N TYR A 112 -0.53 -6.75 7.17
CA TYR A 112 -1.44 -7.89 7.21
C TYR A 112 -2.58 -7.69 8.21
N GLU A 113 -2.26 -7.29 9.44
CA GLU A 113 -3.26 -7.05 10.48
C GLU A 113 -4.19 -5.87 10.11
N GLU A 114 -3.63 -4.79 9.60
CA GLU A 114 -4.39 -3.63 9.17
C GLU A 114 -5.28 -3.92 7.94
N MET A 115 -4.80 -4.71 6.98
CA MET A 115 -5.58 -5.19 5.85
C MET A 115 -6.79 -6.00 6.33
N ASN A 116 -6.60 -6.89 7.30
CA ASN A 116 -7.70 -7.64 7.89
C ASN A 116 -8.67 -6.73 8.65
N TYR A 117 -8.17 -5.71 9.32
CA TYR A 117 -9.01 -4.72 9.98
C TYR A 117 -9.94 -4.01 9.00
N ILE A 118 -9.42 -3.47 7.88
CA ILE A 118 -10.29 -2.76 6.93
C ILE A 118 -11.31 -3.71 6.27
N ARG A 119 -10.98 -4.97 6.07
CA ARG A 119 -11.89 -5.98 5.54
C ARG A 119 -13.02 -6.30 6.51
N THR A 120 -12.67 -6.61 7.74
CA THR A 120 -13.63 -7.10 8.74
C THR A 120 -14.42 -5.98 9.41
N VAL A 121 -13.79 -4.85 9.68
CA VAL A 121 -14.40 -3.72 10.40
C VAL A 121 -15.03 -2.72 9.45
N LYS A 122 -14.30 -2.26 8.43
CA LYS A 122 -14.79 -1.25 7.48
C LYS A 122 -15.58 -1.84 6.30
N GLY A 123 -15.49 -3.16 6.06
CA GLY A 123 -16.14 -3.83 4.93
C GLY A 123 -15.53 -3.49 3.57
N THR A 124 -14.28 -3.03 3.55
CA THR A 124 -13.54 -2.76 2.30
C THR A 124 -13.06 -4.07 1.71
N ARG A 125 -13.35 -4.31 0.44
CA ARG A 125 -12.84 -5.47 -0.31
C ARG A 125 -11.38 -5.26 -0.68
N VAL A 126 -10.59 -6.32 -0.65
CA VAL A 126 -9.17 -6.30 -1.00
C VAL A 126 -8.92 -7.23 -2.16
N VAL A 127 -8.37 -6.69 -3.24
CA VAL A 127 -8.00 -7.44 -4.43
C VAL A 127 -6.49 -7.34 -4.66
N MET A 128 -5.88 -8.38 -5.23
CA MET A 128 -4.48 -8.28 -5.65
C MET A 128 -4.39 -7.63 -7.03
N CYS A 129 -3.42 -6.75 -7.21
CA CYS A 129 -3.02 -6.27 -8.52
C CYS A 129 -1.89 -7.15 -9.07
N THR A 130 -1.95 -7.43 -10.35
CA THR A 130 -0.85 -8.09 -11.07
C THR A 130 -0.86 -7.71 -12.54
N ILE A 131 0.33 -7.48 -13.10
CA ILE A 131 0.51 -7.30 -14.54
C ILE A 131 0.32 -8.67 -15.21
N CYS A 132 -0.35 -8.68 -16.36
CA CYS A 132 -0.59 -9.88 -17.13
C CYS A 132 0.75 -10.52 -17.58
N ARG A 133 0.93 -11.81 -17.27
CA ARG A 133 2.17 -12.56 -17.57
C ARG A 133 2.01 -13.55 -18.73
N ILE A 134 0.89 -13.51 -19.44
CA ILE A 134 0.67 -14.35 -20.63
C ILE A 134 1.70 -13.95 -21.70
N GLY A 135 2.40 -14.96 -22.25
CA GLY A 135 3.50 -14.77 -23.17
C GLY A 135 4.88 -14.88 -22.52
N SER A 136 4.93 -14.99 -21.18
CA SER A 136 6.19 -15.33 -20.48
C SER A 136 6.59 -16.80 -20.72
N THR A 137 7.83 -17.13 -20.34
CA THR A 137 8.30 -18.53 -20.41
C THR A 137 7.46 -19.46 -19.53
N GLU A 138 6.95 -18.93 -18.41
CA GLU A 138 6.14 -19.69 -17.47
C GLU A 138 4.69 -19.88 -17.95
N PHE A 139 4.15 -18.87 -18.62
CA PHE A 139 2.77 -18.85 -19.13
C PHE A 139 2.78 -18.50 -20.63
N PRO A 140 3.09 -19.45 -21.51
CA PRO A 140 3.17 -19.18 -22.95
C PRO A 140 1.79 -18.85 -23.54
N LYS A 141 1.77 -18.15 -24.67
CA LYS A 141 0.55 -17.82 -25.44
C LYS A 141 -0.03 -19.07 -26.12
N THR A 142 -0.55 -19.98 -25.34
CA THR A 142 -1.26 -21.18 -25.74
C THR A 142 -2.44 -21.41 -24.82
N ASP A 143 -3.44 -22.17 -25.24
CA ASP A 143 -4.61 -22.47 -24.39
C ASP A 143 -4.19 -23.06 -23.04
N ALA A 144 -3.22 -23.99 -23.04
CA ALA A 144 -2.69 -24.56 -21.80
C ALA A 144 -1.94 -23.53 -20.93
N GLY A 145 -1.21 -22.59 -21.54
CA GLY A 145 -0.53 -21.53 -20.80
C GLY A 145 -1.49 -20.51 -20.21
N ILE A 146 -2.55 -20.18 -20.93
CA ILE A 146 -3.62 -19.28 -20.45
C ILE A 146 -4.36 -19.94 -19.28
N GLU A 147 -4.73 -21.22 -19.41
CA GLU A 147 -5.36 -21.99 -18.33
C GLU A 147 -4.46 -22.07 -17.09
N ALA A 148 -3.16 -22.35 -17.27
CA ALA A 148 -2.20 -22.41 -16.18
C ALA A 148 -2.08 -21.06 -15.46
N TYR A 149 -2.08 -19.95 -16.21
CA TYR A 149 -2.04 -18.60 -15.63
C TYR A 149 -3.32 -18.28 -14.86
N ALA A 150 -4.48 -18.56 -15.42
CA ALA A 150 -5.77 -18.37 -14.73
C ALA A 150 -5.83 -19.15 -13.41
N LEU A 151 -5.38 -20.41 -13.41
CA LEU A 151 -5.30 -21.24 -12.21
C LEU A 151 -4.28 -20.69 -11.20
N HIS A 152 -3.15 -20.15 -11.67
CA HIS A 152 -2.17 -19.48 -10.80
C HIS A 152 -2.79 -18.27 -10.09
N LEU A 153 -3.46 -17.38 -10.82
CA LEU A 153 -4.13 -16.20 -10.26
C LEU A 153 -5.24 -16.59 -9.26
N ALA A 154 -6.07 -17.57 -9.62
CA ALA A 154 -7.09 -18.06 -8.71
C ALA A 154 -6.49 -18.62 -7.40
N ARG A 155 -5.36 -19.31 -7.47
CA ARG A 155 -4.64 -19.80 -6.28
C ARG A 155 -4.08 -18.67 -5.44
N CYS A 156 -3.55 -17.60 -6.05
CA CYS A 156 -3.09 -16.43 -5.31
C CYS A 156 -4.23 -15.81 -4.47
N VAL A 157 -5.38 -15.61 -5.09
CA VAL A 157 -6.57 -15.06 -4.44
C VAL A 157 -7.05 -15.96 -3.31
N LEU A 158 -7.30 -17.25 -3.59
CA LEU A 158 -7.85 -18.19 -2.62
C LEU A 158 -6.90 -18.49 -1.45
N ARG A 159 -5.60 -18.61 -1.72
CA ARG A 159 -4.59 -18.87 -0.70
C ARG A 159 -4.48 -17.75 0.33
N ASN A 160 -4.69 -16.51 -0.12
CA ASN A 160 -4.56 -15.31 0.71
C ASN A 160 -5.93 -14.75 1.15
N ASP A 161 -6.99 -15.50 0.93
CA ASP A 161 -8.37 -15.12 1.30
C ASP A 161 -8.72 -13.70 0.80
N LEU A 162 -8.33 -13.36 -0.43
CA LEU A 162 -8.63 -12.07 -1.03
C LEU A 162 -10.00 -12.07 -1.70
N ASP A 163 -10.57 -10.87 -1.89
CA ASP A 163 -11.90 -10.70 -2.48
C ASP A 163 -11.90 -10.78 -4.01
N GLY A 164 -10.72 -10.77 -4.64
CA GLY A 164 -10.60 -10.84 -6.08
C GLY A 164 -9.24 -10.46 -6.64
N LEU A 165 -9.28 -10.15 -7.92
CA LEU A 165 -8.12 -9.86 -8.76
C LEU A 165 -8.37 -8.57 -9.54
N ASP A 166 -7.33 -7.75 -9.64
CA ASP A 166 -7.18 -6.62 -10.56
C ASP A 166 -6.06 -6.95 -11.54
N LEU A 167 -6.43 -7.30 -12.76
CA LEU A 167 -5.50 -7.69 -13.80
C LEU A 167 -5.12 -6.47 -14.65
N ASP A 168 -3.89 -6.01 -14.46
CA ASP A 168 -3.28 -4.98 -15.27
C ASP A 168 -2.78 -5.57 -16.58
N TYR A 169 -3.55 -5.37 -17.65
CA TYR A 169 -3.24 -5.88 -18.96
C TYR A 169 -2.56 -4.80 -19.81
N GLU A 170 -1.24 -4.87 -19.88
CA GLU A 170 -0.41 -3.96 -20.66
C GLU A 170 0.32 -4.75 -21.77
N PRO A 171 -0.34 -5.06 -22.88
CA PRO A 171 0.30 -5.80 -23.96
C PRO A 171 1.35 -4.94 -24.64
N GLU A 172 2.56 -5.49 -24.80
CA GLU A 172 3.63 -4.85 -25.55
C GLU A 172 3.34 -4.85 -27.06
N GLY A 173 3.66 -3.74 -27.74
CA GLY A 173 3.59 -3.62 -29.19
C GLY A 173 2.17 -3.48 -29.72
N ASP A 174 1.88 -4.14 -30.84
CA ASP A 174 0.63 -4.02 -31.59
C ASP A 174 -0.52 -4.81 -30.94
N TRP A 175 -0.91 -4.41 -29.74
CA TRP A 175 -1.88 -5.11 -28.89
C TRP A 175 -3.26 -5.25 -29.55
N LEU A 176 -3.61 -4.36 -30.50
CA LEU A 176 -4.86 -4.46 -31.29
C LEU A 176 -4.90 -5.71 -32.18
N GLN A 177 -3.75 -6.35 -32.43
CA GLN A 177 -3.63 -7.60 -33.19
C GLN A 177 -3.44 -8.81 -32.28
N ASN A 178 -3.55 -8.65 -30.98
CA ASN A 178 -3.33 -9.71 -30.01
C ASN A 178 -4.65 -10.46 -29.76
N ASP A 179 -4.89 -11.50 -30.58
CA ASP A 179 -6.12 -12.30 -30.58
C ASP A 179 -6.31 -13.20 -29.33
N ASN A 180 -5.53 -13.00 -28.25
CA ASN A 180 -5.54 -13.82 -27.05
C ASN A 180 -6.34 -13.21 -25.89
N PHE A 181 -7.37 -12.43 -26.21
CA PHE A 181 -8.34 -11.91 -25.25
C PHE A 181 -9.75 -12.16 -25.71
#